data_47d17a23b8ed1f1496722b7479e554fd
#
_entry.id   47d17a23b8ed1f1496722b7479e554fd
#
_cell.length_a   1.000
_cell.length_b   1.000
_cell.length_c   1.000
_cell.angle_alpha   90.00
_cell.angle_beta   90.00
_cell.angle_gamma   90.00
#
_symmetry.space_group_name_H-M   'P 1'
#
loop_
_entity.id
_entity.type
_entity.pdbx_description
1 polymer ?
#
loop_
_entity_poly.entity_id
_entity_poly.type
_entity_poly.pdbx_seq_one_letter_code
_entity_poly.pdbx_strand_id
1 'polypeptide(L)'
;MAYDFDLFVIGAGSGGVRAARFAAGFGARVAVAESRYLGGTCVNVGCVPKKLLVYGAHYAEDIGQAQGYGWTIDGATFDWKTLIANKDREIQRLNGIYRSILVDSGVTLLQAHARLVDAHTVEVEGKRYSAEHILIATGGWPHVPKIAGREHAITSNEAFYLESLPRRVLVVGGGYIAVEFASIFHGCGADTTLLYRGELFLRGFDGSLRDHLKDEMIKKGVDLQFNADIVHIDKQADGSLLATLEDGRTLEADCIFYATGRRPMLDNLGLEQAGVALDARGFIAVDDEYRTSVSSILAIGDVIGRIQLTPVALAEGMAVARRLFKPEHYRKVDYATIPTAVFSLPNMATVGLTEEEAREKGYQVTIFESRFRPMKLTMTDSLERSLMKLVVDAKTDRVLGCHMAGPEAGEIIQGLAVALKAGATKQVFDETMGIHPTAAEEFVTMRTPAAI
;
A
#
# COMPACT_ATOMS: atom_id res chain seq x y z
N MET A 1 -20.30 24.91 -28.23
CA MET A 1 -20.14 25.80 -27.04
C MET A 1 -18.81 25.43 -26.41
N ALA A 2 -18.07 26.42 -25.89
CA ALA A 2 -16.83 26.11 -25.16
C ALA A 2 -17.18 25.56 -23.78
N TYR A 3 -16.53 24.47 -23.35
CA TYR A 3 -16.67 23.95 -22.00
C TYR A 3 -16.09 24.92 -20.97
N ASP A 4 -16.55 24.84 -19.72
CA ASP A 4 -15.96 25.60 -18.60
C ASP A 4 -14.51 25.14 -18.34
N PHE A 5 -14.26 23.82 -18.44
CA PHE A 5 -12.97 23.19 -18.22
C PHE A 5 -12.61 22.21 -19.36
N ASP A 6 -11.34 22.09 -19.64
CA ASP A 6 -10.83 21.06 -20.57
C ASP A 6 -10.72 19.70 -19.86
N LEU A 7 -10.47 19.73 -18.51
CA LEU A 7 -10.47 18.56 -17.64
C LEU A 7 -11.12 18.86 -16.29
N PHE A 8 -12.10 18.07 -15.90
CA PHE A 8 -12.66 18.08 -14.55
C PHE A 8 -12.27 16.76 -13.83
N VAL A 9 -11.57 16.87 -12.70
CA VAL A 9 -11.10 15.72 -11.92
C VAL A 9 -11.98 15.54 -10.66
N ILE A 10 -12.51 14.35 -10.47
CA ILE A 10 -13.26 13.98 -9.26
C ILE A 10 -12.36 13.15 -8.36
N GLY A 11 -11.89 13.76 -7.27
CA GLY A 11 -10.97 13.20 -6.29
C GLY A 11 -9.56 13.79 -6.38
N ALA A 12 -9.04 14.32 -5.28
CA ALA A 12 -7.69 14.86 -5.13
C ALA A 12 -6.75 13.90 -4.38
N GLY A 13 -6.88 12.61 -4.66
CA GLY A 13 -5.90 11.60 -4.27
C GLY A 13 -4.66 11.63 -5.17
N SER A 14 -3.75 10.65 -5.01
CA SER A 14 -2.46 10.60 -5.71
C SER A 14 -2.59 10.74 -7.22
N GLY A 15 -3.49 9.97 -7.86
CA GLY A 15 -3.71 10.01 -9.31
C GLY A 15 -4.35 11.31 -9.77
N GLY A 16 -5.39 11.77 -9.06
CA GLY A 16 -6.13 12.99 -9.41
C GLY A 16 -5.27 14.25 -9.33
N VAL A 17 -4.51 14.43 -8.24
CA VAL A 17 -3.57 15.55 -8.09
C VAL A 17 -2.50 15.52 -9.19
N ARG A 18 -1.95 14.34 -9.49
CA ARG A 18 -0.95 14.20 -10.55
C ARG A 18 -1.52 14.58 -11.90
N ALA A 19 -2.68 14.05 -12.27
CA ALA A 19 -3.33 14.34 -13.54
C ALA A 19 -3.67 15.82 -13.68
N ALA A 20 -4.32 16.40 -12.65
CA ALA A 20 -4.73 17.80 -12.66
C ALA A 20 -3.57 18.77 -12.80
N ARG A 21 -2.55 18.62 -11.95
CA ARG A 21 -1.36 19.48 -11.95
C ARG A 21 -0.65 19.48 -13.30
N PHE A 22 -0.43 18.28 -13.88
CA PHE A 22 0.29 18.17 -15.14
C PHE A 22 -0.55 18.62 -16.33
N ALA A 23 -1.87 18.34 -16.35
CA ALA A 23 -2.76 18.86 -17.37
C ALA A 23 -2.77 20.40 -17.37
N ALA A 24 -2.87 21.02 -16.20
CA ALA A 24 -2.78 22.50 -16.07
C ALA A 24 -1.40 23.01 -16.52
N GLY A 25 -0.31 22.33 -16.16
CA GLY A 25 1.05 22.65 -16.62
C GLY A 25 1.24 22.51 -18.14
N PHE A 26 0.38 21.76 -18.82
CA PHE A 26 0.34 21.64 -20.28
C PHE A 26 -0.61 22.67 -20.92
N GLY A 27 -1.19 23.56 -20.15
CA GLY A 27 -2.04 24.67 -20.61
C GLY A 27 -3.54 24.40 -20.57
N ALA A 28 -3.99 23.25 -20.02
CA ALA A 28 -5.40 22.95 -19.88
C ALA A 28 -6.06 23.77 -18.75
N ARG A 29 -7.34 24.14 -18.92
CA ARG A 29 -8.20 24.66 -17.85
C ARG A 29 -8.70 23.47 -17.02
N VAL A 30 -8.28 23.38 -15.77
CA VAL A 30 -8.53 22.21 -14.93
C VAL A 30 -9.28 22.58 -13.65
N ALA A 31 -10.32 21.81 -13.31
CA ALA A 31 -10.93 21.81 -11.99
C ALA A 31 -10.70 20.46 -11.30
N VAL A 32 -10.60 20.52 -9.97
CA VAL A 32 -10.56 19.33 -9.08
C VAL A 32 -11.61 19.49 -8.00
N ALA A 33 -12.46 18.49 -7.81
CA ALA A 33 -13.37 18.40 -6.67
C ALA A 33 -12.88 17.34 -5.68
N GLU A 34 -12.82 17.71 -4.38
CA GLU A 34 -12.43 16.82 -3.28
C GLU A 34 -13.33 17.01 -2.09
N SER A 35 -13.96 15.94 -1.61
CA SER A 35 -14.96 16.01 -0.55
C SER A 35 -14.41 15.72 0.86
N ARG A 36 -13.18 15.19 0.97
CA ARG A 36 -12.62 14.78 2.27
C ARG A 36 -11.33 15.53 2.59
N TYR A 37 -10.23 15.13 1.99
CA TYR A 37 -8.92 15.74 2.28
C TYR A 37 -7.96 15.60 1.10
N LEU A 38 -7.19 16.64 0.88
CA LEU A 38 -6.20 16.72 -0.19
C LEU A 38 -5.08 15.69 0.00
N GLY A 39 -4.61 15.11 -1.09
CA GLY A 39 -3.64 14.00 -1.06
C GLY A 39 -4.27 12.63 -0.90
N GLY A 40 -5.59 12.55 -0.63
CA GLY A 40 -6.38 11.32 -0.55
C GLY A 40 -5.91 10.35 0.53
N THR A 41 -6.23 9.06 0.32
CA THR A 41 -5.91 7.97 1.26
C THR A 41 -4.42 7.92 1.61
N CYS A 42 -3.53 7.99 0.62
CA CYS A 42 -2.08 7.84 0.82
C CYS A 42 -1.53 8.82 1.85
N VAL A 43 -1.91 10.09 1.77
CA VAL A 43 -1.39 11.14 2.66
C VAL A 43 -2.08 11.10 4.02
N ASN A 44 -3.38 10.83 4.07
CA ASN A 44 -4.19 11.06 5.28
C ASN A 44 -4.44 9.81 6.12
N VAL A 45 -4.77 8.68 5.49
CA VAL A 45 -5.15 7.42 6.15
C VAL A 45 -4.53 6.20 5.43
N GLY A 46 -3.28 6.32 5.01
CA GLY A 46 -2.59 5.29 4.23
C GLY A 46 -1.08 5.33 4.40
N CYS A 47 -0.38 5.45 3.28
CA CYS A 47 1.08 5.24 3.20
C CYS A 47 1.89 6.11 4.15
N VAL A 48 1.60 7.42 4.20
CA VAL A 48 2.39 8.37 4.99
C VAL A 48 2.18 8.14 6.50
N PRO A 49 0.95 8.24 7.04
CA PRO A 49 0.77 8.03 8.48
C PRO A 49 1.17 6.60 8.91
N LYS A 50 0.92 5.58 8.09
CA LYS A 50 1.34 4.22 8.36
C LYS A 50 2.86 4.12 8.51
N LYS A 51 3.64 4.71 7.59
CA LYS A 51 5.11 4.67 7.66
C LYS A 51 5.64 5.39 8.91
N LEU A 52 5.01 6.50 9.31
CA LEU A 52 5.35 7.20 10.55
C LEU A 52 5.09 6.32 11.79
N LEU A 53 3.97 5.58 11.82
CA LEU A 53 3.70 4.63 12.90
C LEU A 53 4.67 3.45 12.90
N VAL A 54 5.06 2.94 11.72
CA VAL A 54 6.09 1.89 11.61
C VAL A 54 7.42 2.36 12.19
N TYR A 55 7.83 3.60 11.92
CA TYR A 55 9.04 4.16 12.55
C TYR A 55 8.91 4.24 14.07
N GLY A 56 7.74 4.62 14.59
CA GLY A 56 7.46 4.59 16.03
C GLY A 56 7.64 3.21 16.64
N ALA A 57 7.14 2.17 15.96
CA ALA A 57 7.32 0.77 16.38
C ALA A 57 8.78 0.31 16.30
N HIS A 58 9.54 0.74 15.30
CA HIS A 58 10.97 0.43 15.16
C HIS A 58 11.82 0.99 16.31
N TYR A 59 11.49 2.18 16.86
CA TYR A 59 12.22 2.73 17.99
C TYR A 59 12.19 1.81 19.22
N ALA A 60 11.12 1.07 19.44
CA ALA A 60 11.06 0.10 20.55
C ALA A 60 12.10 -1.02 20.38
N GLU A 61 12.28 -1.52 19.14
CA GLU A 61 13.31 -2.52 18.83
C GLU A 61 14.72 -1.93 18.99
N ASP A 62 14.97 -0.73 18.46
CA ASP A 62 16.27 -0.07 18.55
C ASP A 62 16.66 0.21 20.01
N ILE A 63 15.75 0.65 20.85
CA ILE A 63 15.96 0.85 22.28
C ILE A 63 16.32 -0.48 22.97
N GLY A 64 15.55 -1.56 22.66
CA GLY A 64 15.84 -2.89 23.21
C GLY A 64 17.21 -3.46 22.79
N GLN A 65 17.69 -3.09 21.62
CA GLN A 65 18.97 -3.55 21.05
C GLN A 65 20.17 -2.69 21.48
N ALA A 66 19.92 -1.49 21.99
CA ALA A 66 20.94 -0.46 22.29
C ALA A 66 22.03 -0.95 23.27
N GLN A 67 21.68 -1.83 24.21
CA GLN A 67 22.58 -2.40 25.21
C GLN A 67 23.75 -3.17 24.54
N GLY A 68 23.50 -3.92 23.47
CA GLY A 68 24.54 -4.62 22.71
C GLY A 68 25.62 -3.67 22.14
N TYR A 69 25.29 -2.40 22.00
CA TYR A 69 26.17 -1.33 21.53
C TYR A 69 26.72 -0.41 22.64
N GLY A 70 26.57 -0.84 23.90
CA GLY A 70 27.08 -0.12 25.07
C GLY A 70 26.21 1.04 25.55
N TRP A 71 24.99 1.20 25.03
CA TRP A 71 24.06 2.19 25.53
C TRP A 71 23.23 1.63 26.68
N THR A 72 23.17 2.33 27.79
CA THR A 72 22.23 2.05 28.87
C THR A 72 21.09 3.06 28.76
N ILE A 73 19.89 2.55 28.55
CA ILE A 73 18.66 3.37 28.44
C ILE A 73 17.74 2.98 29.57
N ASP A 74 17.69 3.78 30.61
CA ASP A 74 16.85 3.57 31.78
C ASP A 74 15.51 4.29 31.59
N GLY A 75 14.40 3.58 31.86
CA GLY A 75 13.07 4.18 31.93
C GLY A 75 12.49 4.70 30.63
N ALA A 76 12.85 4.08 29.48
CA ALA A 76 12.21 4.41 28.21
C ALA A 76 10.69 4.17 28.29
N THR A 77 9.91 5.19 27.97
CA THR A 77 8.43 5.11 27.96
C THR A 77 7.91 5.51 26.59
N PHE A 78 6.87 4.84 26.14
CA PHE A 78 6.18 5.16 24.89
C PHE A 78 4.86 5.87 25.20
N ASP A 79 4.62 7.00 24.51
CA ASP A 79 3.34 7.73 24.58
C ASP A 79 2.69 7.80 23.20
N TRP A 80 1.63 6.99 23.05
CA TRP A 80 0.83 6.93 21.83
C TRP A 80 0.23 8.28 21.44
N LYS A 81 -0.24 9.08 22.43
CA LYS A 81 -0.85 10.39 22.14
C LYS A 81 0.15 11.35 21.50
N THR A 82 1.38 11.35 21.98
CA THR A 82 2.47 12.14 21.38
C THR A 82 2.75 11.71 19.93
N LEU A 83 2.82 10.39 19.66
CA LEU A 83 3.05 9.89 18.29
C LEU A 83 1.91 10.32 17.35
N ILE A 84 0.65 10.14 17.77
CA ILE A 84 -0.52 10.54 16.97
C ILE A 84 -0.55 12.05 16.75
N ALA A 85 -0.33 12.86 17.78
CA ALA A 85 -0.32 14.32 17.64
C ALA A 85 0.78 14.82 16.68
N ASN A 86 1.97 14.22 16.73
CA ASN A 86 3.08 14.54 15.83
C ASN A 86 2.76 14.13 14.38
N LYS A 87 2.22 12.93 14.18
CA LYS A 87 1.73 12.44 12.90
C LYS A 87 0.67 13.40 12.34
N ASP A 88 -0.32 13.82 13.13
CA ASP A 88 -1.39 14.71 12.67
C ASP A 88 -0.86 16.07 12.21
N ARG A 89 0.10 16.66 12.93
CA ARG A 89 0.76 17.91 12.49
C ARG A 89 1.47 17.75 11.14
N GLU A 90 2.13 16.62 10.94
CA GLU A 90 2.79 16.35 9.64
C GLU A 90 1.78 16.17 8.52
N ILE A 91 0.67 15.45 8.76
CA ILE A 91 -0.40 15.30 7.76
C ILE A 91 -1.04 16.66 7.41
N GLN A 92 -1.30 17.51 8.40
CA GLN A 92 -1.82 18.87 8.17
C GLN A 92 -0.86 19.71 7.32
N ARG A 93 0.45 19.63 7.61
CA ARG A 93 1.49 20.31 6.81
C ARG A 93 1.46 19.82 5.35
N LEU A 94 1.34 18.52 5.14
CA LEU A 94 1.25 17.92 3.80
C LEU A 94 -0.03 18.34 3.07
N ASN A 95 -1.18 18.41 3.74
CA ASN A 95 -2.42 18.88 3.13
C ASN A 95 -2.25 20.31 2.61
N GLY A 96 -1.55 21.18 3.36
CA GLY A 96 -1.20 22.54 2.91
C GLY A 96 -0.35 22.51 1.64
N ILE A 97 0.66 21.65 1.56
CA ILE A 97 1.50 21.47 0.37
C ILE A 97 0.66 21.01 -0.83
N TYR A 98 -0.22 20.02 -0.65
CA TYR A 98 -1.08 19.54 -1.73
C TYR A 98 -2.03 20.62 -2.25
N ARG A 99 -2.56 21.49 -1.35
CA ARG A 99 -3.32 22.67 -1.75
C ARG A 99 -2.49 23.60 -2.62
N SER A 100 -1.29 23.98 -2.15
CA SER A 100 -0.39 24.87 -2.90
C SER A 100 -0.02 24.28 -4.26
N ILE A 101 0.31 23.00 -4.33
CA ILE A 101 0.62 22.30 -5.59
C ILE A 101 -0.50 22.45 -6.64
N LEU A 102 -1.76 22.37 -6.23
CA LEU A 102 -2.90 22.52 -7.15
C LEU A 102 -3.12 23.98 -7.52
N VAL A 103 -3.21 24.86 -6.52
CA VAL A 103 -3.51 26.29 -6.73
C VAL A 103 -2.41 26.99 -7.54
N ASP A 104 -1.15 26.77 -7.19
CA ASP A 104 0.01 27.37 -7.88
C ASP A 104 0.16 26.87 -9.32
N SER A 105 -0.41 25.71 -9.63
CA SER A 105 -0.50 25.19 -11.00
C SER A 105 -1.69 25.76 -11.80
N GLY A 106 -2.50 26.63 -11.21
CA GLY A 106 -3.68 27.24 -11.86
C GLY A 106 -4.93 26.33 -11.85
N VAL A 107 -4.96 25.28 -11.03
CA VAL A 107 -6.12 24.39 -10.91
C VAL A 107 -7.22 25.04 -10.05
N THR A 108 -8.45 25.05 -10.55
CA THR A 108 -9.63 25.44 -9.76
C THR A 108 -9.97 24.33 -8.76
N LEU A 109 -9.78 24.59 -7.47
CA LEU A 109 -10.03 23.61 -6.40
C LEU A 109 -11.41 23.84 -5.77
N LEU A 110 -12.27 22.80 -5.84
CA LEU A 110 -13.59 22.75 -5.24
C LEU A 110 -13.59 21.76 -4.07
N GLN A 111 -13.74 22.26 -2.84
CA GLN A 111 -13.73 21.41 -1.65
C GLN A 111 -15.14 20.93 -1.32
N ALA A 112 -15.69 20.03 -2.16
CA ALA A 112 -17.03 19.49 -2.03
C ALA A 112 -17.16 18.18 -2.79
N HIS A 113 -18.25 17.46 -2.52
CA HIS A 113 -18.61 16.26 -3.26
C HIS A 113 -19.05 16.64 -4.68
N ALA A 114 -18.54 15.88 -5.67
CA ALA A 114 -18.92 16.03 -7.07
C ALA A 114 -19.63 14.77 -7.56
N ARG A 115 -20.64 14.93 -8.41
CA ARG A 115 -21.32 13.83 -9.08
C ARG A 115 -21.47 14.11 -10.59
N LEU A 116 -21.44 13.06 -11.34
CA LEU A 116 -21.74 13.09 -12.78
C LEU A 116 -23.22 13.36 -13.00
N VAL A 117 -23.55 14.22 -13.95
CA VAL A 117 -24.90 14.45 -14.42
C VAL A 117 -25.09 13.80 -15.79
N ASP A 118 -24.11 13.95 -16.66
CA ASP A 118 -24.05 13.35 -18.00
C ASP A 118 -22.57 13.19 -18.44
N ALA A 119 -22.34 12.91 -19.72
CA ALA A 119 -21.02 12.68 -20.31
C ALA A 119 -20.05 13.86 -20.19
N HIS A 120 -20.54 15.07 -19.99
CA HIS A 120 -19.74 16.30 -19.98
C HIS A 120 -20.09 17.25 -18.83
N THR A 121 -20.99 16.87 -17.93
CA THR A 121 -21.49 17.74 -16.86
C THR A 121 -21.23 17.12 -15.50
N VAL A 122 -20.57 17.87 -14.62
CA VAL A 122 -20.36 17.53 -13.21
C VAL A 122 -21.12 18.53 -12.34
N GLU A 123 -21.81 18.06 -11.32
CA GLU A 123 -22.48 18.88 -10.32
C GLU A 123 -21.71 18.86 -9.01
N VAL A 124 -21.46 20.05 -8.46
CA VAL A 124 -20.82 20.28 -7.16
C VAL A 124 -21.68 21.28 -6.40
N GLU A 125 -22.22 20.88 -5.23
CA GLU A 125 -23.07 21.72 -4.38
C GLU A 125 -24.24 22.40 -5.16
N GLY A 126 -24.87 21.67 -6.06
CA GLY A 126 -25.99 22.16 -6.87
C GLY A 126 -25.58 23.03 -8.07
N LYS A 127 -24.33 23.39 -8.21
CA LYS A 127 -23.81 24.11 -9.38
C LYS A 127 -23.27 23.11 -10.41
N ARG A 128 -23.63 23.31 -11.67
CA ARG A 128 -23.16 22.49 -12.79
C ARG A 128 -21.98 23.13 -13.49
N TYR A 129 -21.01 22.28 -13.85
CA TYR A 129 -19.81 22.64 -14.59
C TYR A 129 -19.70 21.72 -15.80
N SER A 130 -19.41 22.29 -16.96
CA SER A 130 -19.17 21.53 -18.18
C SER A 130 -17.68 21.28 -18.38
N ALA A 131 -17.33 20.07 -18.85
CA ALA A 131 -15.95 19.69 -19.14
C ALA A 131 -15.83 18.89 -20.43
N GLU A 132 -14.77 19.12 -21.18
CA GLU A 132 -14.46 18.31 -22.36
C GLU A 132 -14.15 16.87 -21.97
N HIS A 133 -13.37 16.70 -20.88
CA HIS A 133 -13.05 15.43 -20.28
C HIS A 133 -13.31 15.43 -18.78
N ILE A 134 -13.79 14.30 -18.26
CA ILE A 134 -13.97 14.09 -16.83
C ILE A 134 -13.07 12.93 -16.41
N LEU A 135 -12.32 13.08 -15.31
CA LEU A 135 -11.47 12.04 -14.76
C LEU A 135 -11.96 11.63 -13.37
N ILE A 136 -12.37 10.38 -13.22
CA ILE A 136 -12.75 9.78 -11.94
C ILE A 136 -11.48 9.21 -11.27
N ALA A 137 -11.12 9.76 -10.11
CA ALA A 137 -9.96 9.37 -9.30
C ALA A 137 -10.31 9.27 -7.81
N THR A 138 -11.49 8.73 -7.52
CA THR A 138 -12.09 8.68 -6.16
C THR A 138 -11.46 7.62 -5.26
N GLY A 139 -10.63 6.71 -5.82
CA GLY A 139 -9.88 5.74 -5.04
C GLY A 139 -10.74 4.59 -4.48
N GLY A 140 -10.31 4.05 -3.34
CA GLY A 140 -10.95 2.92 -2.69
C GLY A 140 -11.25 3.17 -1.22
N TRP A 141 -12.14 2.33 -0.65
CA TRP A 141 -12.61 2.38 0.72
C TRP A 141 -12.39 1.04 1.43
N PRO A 142 -12.04 1.00 2.72
CA PRO A 142 -11.94 -0.25 3.46
C PRO A 142 -13.24 -1.05 3.42
N HIS A 143 -13.12 -2.37 3.36
CA HIS A 143 -14.26 -3.29 3.39
C HIS A 143 -14.28 -4.09 4.69
N VAL A 144 -15.41 -4.05 5.40
CA VAL A 144 -15.70 -4.92 6.54
C VAL A 144 -16.82 -5.90 6.13
N PRO A 145 -16.63 -7.21 6.30
CA PRO A 145 -17.64 -8.21 6.01
C PRO A 145 -18.97 -7.94 6.73
N LYS A 146 -20.06 -8.45 6.16
CA LYS A 146 -21.39 -8.34 6.77
C LYS A 146 -21.56 -9.44 7.84
N ILE A 147 -21.01 -9.23 9.02
CA ILE A 147 -21.19 -10.06 10.21
C ILE A 147 -21.94 -9.28 11.29
N ALA A 148 -22.58 -9.98 12.23
CA ALA A 148 -23.23 -9.34 13.36
C ALA A 148 -22.18 -8.72 14.28
N GLY A 149 -22.44 -7.50 14.78
CA GLY A 149 -21.50 -6.75 15.63
C GLY A 149 -20.37 -6.04 14.89
N ARG A 150 -20.35 -6.06 13.53
CA ARG A 150 -19.30 -5.41 12.73
C ARG A 150 -19.15 -3.91 12.99
N GLU A 151 -20.18 -3.26 13.50
CA GLU A 151 -20.19 -1.84 13.89
C GLU A 151 -19.25 -1.52 15.06
N HIS A 152 -18.81 -2.53 15.79
CA HIS A 152 -17.83 -2.40 16.88
C HIS A 152 -16.38 -2.51 16.40
N ALA A 153 -16.17 -2.92 15.14
CA ALA A 153 -14.84 -3.02 14.55
C ALA A 153 -14.42 -1.70 13.90
N ILE A 154 -13.12 -1.50 13.82
CA ILE A 154 -12.51 -0.36 13.12
C ILE A 154 -11.80 -0.80 11.84
N THR A 155 -11.48 0.15 11.00
CA THR A 155 -10.64 -0.01 9.81
C THR A 155 -9.39 0.88 9.90
N SER A 156 -8.58 0.91 8.83
CA SER A 156 -7.44 1.84 8.75
C SER A 156 -7.86 3.31 8.84
N ASN A 157 -9.11 3.65 8.49
CA ASN A 157 -9.58 5.03 8.60
C ASN A 157 -9.63 5.50 10.06
N GLU A 158 -10.09 4.65 10.98
CA GLU A 158 -10.23 4.95 12.41
C GLU A 158 -8.91 4.71 13.15
N ALA A 159 -8.13 3.69 12.75
CA ALA A 159 -6.89 3.30 13.43
C ALA A 159 -5.86 4.43 13.52
N PHE A 160 -5.80 5.30 12.50
CA PHE A 160 -4.89 6.46 12.52
C PHE A 160 -5.28 7.57 13.50
N TYR A 161 -6.47 7.48 14.10
CA TYR A 161 -7.00 8.48 15.03
C TYR A 161 -7.37 7.90 16.40
N LEU A 162 -6.87 6.71 16.71
CA LEU A 162 -7.06 6.12 18.04
C LEU A 162 -6.46 7.04 19.13
N GLU A 163 -7.26 7.43 20.11
CA GLU A 163 -6.86 8.32 21.20
C GLU A 163 -5.86 7.67 22.16
N SER A 164 -5.90 6.34 22.26
CA SER A 164 -4.98 5.55 23.07
C SER A 164 -4.63 4.25 22.36
N LEU A 165 -3.45 3.70 22.63
CA LEU A 165 -3.08 2.38 22.15
C LEU A 165 -3.94 1.33 22.87
N PRO A 166 -4.73 0.51 22.15
CA PRO A 166 -5.47 -0.59 22.77
C PRO A 166 -4.49 -1.62 23.34
N ARG A 167 -4.83 -2.23 24.47
CA ARG A 167 -3.96 -3.23 25.10
C ARG A 167 -3.97 -4.55 24.31
N ARG A 168 -5.17 -5.01 23.88
CA ARG A 168 -5.36 -6.25 23.10
C ARG A 168 -5.99 -5.91 21.76
N VAL A 169 -5.33 -6.30 20.68
CA VAL A 169 -5.79 -6.00 19.31
C VAL A 169 -5.94 -7.28 18.51
N LEU A 170 -7.12 -7.51 17.96
CA LEU A 170 -7.33 -8.50 16.90
C LEU A 170 -7.28 -7.82 15.55
N VAL A 171 -6.29 -8.16 14.74
CA VAL A 171 -6.14 -7.71 13.37
C VAL A 171 -6.69 -8.78 12.43
N VAL A 172 -7.70 -8.46 11.64
CA VAL A 172 -8.39 -9.41 10.76
C VAL A 172 -8.05 -9.12 9.31
N GLY A 173 -7.37 -10.08 8.65
CA GLY A 173 -6.99 -10.00 7.26
C GLY A 173 -5.63 -10.61 6.98
N GLY A 174 -5.33 -10.88 5.70
CA GLY A 174 -4.05 -11.44 5.26
C GLY A 174 -3.34 -10.63 4.19
N GLY A 175 -3.78 -9.37 3.96
CA GLY A 175 -3.13 -8.43 3.05
C GLY A 175 -2.06 -7.59 3.74
N TYR A 176 -1.35 -6.79 2.96
CA TYR A 176 -0.26 -5.94 3.48
C TYR A 176 -0.72 -4.98 4.60
N ILE A 177 -1.94 -4.44 4.53
CA ILE A 177 -2.48 -3.55 5.58
C ILE A 177 -2.58 -4.30 6.92
N ALA A 178 -3.08 -5.54 6.92
CA ALA A 178 -3.20 -6.36 8.13
C ALA A 178 -1.82 -6.63 8.74
N VAL A 179 -0.86 -7.08 7.94
CA VAL A 179 0.49 -7.43 8.39
C VAL A 179 1.24 -6.21 8.92
N GLU A 180 1.12 -5.06 8.25
CA GLU A 180 1.71 -3.80 8.69
C GLU A 180 1.12 -3.30 10.01
N PHE A 181 -0.22 -3.30 10.15
CA PHE A 181 -0.86 -2.86 11.40
C PHE A 181 -0.63 -3.84 12.55
N ALA A 182 -0.56 -5.15 12.29
CA ALA A 182 -0.16 -6.12 13.31
C ALA A 182 1.26 -5.79 13.83
N SER A 183 2.19 -5.49 12.93
CA SER A 183 3.54 -5.07 13.30
C SER A 183 3.57 -3.73 14.07
N ILE A 184 2.75 -2.75 13.66
CA ILE A 184 2.66 -1.44 14.32
C ILE A 184 2.12 -1.58 15.74
N PHE A 185 0.96 -2.23 15.91
CA PHE A 185 0.33 -2.38 17.22
C PHE A 185 1.24 -3.16 18.18
N HIS A 186 1.79 -4.28 17.70
CA HIS A 186 2.70 -5.10 18.50
C HIS A 186 3.98 -4.32 18.86
N GLY A 187 4.63 -3.69 17.90
CA GLY A 187 5.87 -2.91 18.11
C GLY A 187 5.66 -1.70 19.00
N CYS A 188 4.45 -1.15 19.08
CA CYS A 188 4.08 -0.10 20.03
C CYS A 188 3.68 -0.64 21.42
N GLY A 189 3.65 -1.96 21.62
CA GLY A 189 3.41 -2.60 22.93
C GLY A 189 2.01 -3.17 23.16
N ALA A 190 1.17 -3.27 22.12
CA ALA A 190 -0.11 -3.97 22.21
C ALA A 190 0.08 -5.50 22.12
N ASP A 191 -0.71 -6.24 22.88
CA ASP A 191 -0.89 -7.68 22.69
C ASP A 191 -1.70 -7.90 21.40
N THR A 192 -1.05 -8.47 20.38
CA THR A 192 -1.57 -8.45 19.01
C THR A 192 -1.72 -9.85 18.44
N THR A 193 -2.96 -10.18 18.09
CA THR A 193 -3.29 -11.40 17.33
C THR A 193 -3.67 -11.01 15.89
N LEU A 194 -3.07 -11.65 14.89
CA LEU A 194 -3.47 -11.54 13.49
C LEU A 194 -4.25 -12.79 13.10
N LEU A 195 -5.52 -12.57 12.71
CA LEU A 195 -6.42 -13.60 12.22
C LEU A 195 -6.48 -13.57 10.68
N TYR A 196 -6.28 -14.71 10.05
CA TYR A 196 -6.45 -14.83 8.61
C TYR A 196 -7.16 -16.13 8.24
N ARG A 197 -8.21 -16.04 7.44
CA ARG A 197 -9.02 -17.19 7.00
C ARG A 197 -8.31 -18.18 6.07
N GLY A 198 -7.17 -17.80 5.49
CA GLY A 198 -6.36 -18.66 4.64
C GLY A 198 -5.18 -19.25 5.39
N GLU A 199 -4.42 -20.10 4.71
CA GLU A 199 -3.29 -20.85 5.27
C GLU A 199 -2.06 -19.97 5.58
N LEU A 200 -1.84 -18.90 4.79
CA LEU A 200 -0.69 -18.01 4.93
C LEU A 200 -1.00 -16.62 4.32
N PHE A 201 -0.67 -15.56 5.03
CA PHE A 201 -0.91 -14.18 4.62
C PHE A 201 -0.12 -13.78 3.35
N LEU A 202 -0.35 -12.56 2.84
CA LEU A 202 0.36 -11.94 1.70
C LEU A 202 0.30 -12.79 0.41
N ARG A 203 -0.88 -13.33 0.10
CA ARG A 203 -1.11 -14.06 -1.15
C ARG A 203 -0.68 -13.22 -2.36
N GLY A 204 0.07 -13.83 -3.29
CA GLY A 204 0.66 -13.18 -4.46
C GLY A 204 2.09 -12.68 -4.25
N PHE A 205 2.65 -12.81 -3.04
CA PHE A 205 4.08 -12.69 -2.81
C PHE A 205 4.75 -14.07 -2.85
N ASP A 206 6.06 -14.09 -3.06
CA ASP A 206 6.88 -15.32 -3.11
C ASP A 206 6.72 -16.15 -1.84
N GLY A 207 6.53 -17.46 -1.98
CA GLY A 207 6.25 -18.38 -0.88
C GLY A 207 7.33 -18.38 0.20
N SER A 208 8.61 -18.44 -0.21
CA SER A 208 9.75 -18.41 0.74
C SER A 208 9.75 -17.13 1.59
N LEU A 209 9.40 -16.00 0.97
CA LEU A 209 9.33 -14.70 1.65
C LEU A 209 8.20 -14.66 2.69
N ARG A 210 7.02 -15.19 2.32
CA ARG A 210 5.83 -15.23 3.19
C ARG A 210 6.07 -16.12 4.42
N ASP A 211 6.65 -17.31 4.20
CA ASP A 211 7.01 -18.22 5.29
C ASP A 211 8.07 -17.61 6.21
N HIS A 212 9.09 -17.00 5.63
CA HIS A 212 10.12 -16.33 6.41
C HIS A 212 9.53 -15.20 7.28
N LEU A 213 8.70 -14.33 6.70
CA LEU A 213 8.07 -13.24 7.47
C LEU A 213 7.18 -13.77 8.59
N LYS A 214 6.41 -14.84 8.34
CA LYS A 214 5.61 -15.52 9.37
C LYS A 214 6.49 -15.93 10.56
N ASP A 215 7.59 -16.61 10.27
CA ASP A 215 8.50 -17.09 11.30
C ASP A 215 9.14 -15.95 12.11
N GLU A 216 9.51 -14.85 11.42
CA GLU A 216 10.07 -13.68 12.08
C GLU A 216 9.04 -12.94 12.95
N MET A 217 7.79 -12.81 12.49
CA MET A 217 6.71 -12.20 13.29
C MET A 217 6.38 -13.03 14.54
N ILE A 218 6.37 -14.36 14.43
CA ILE A 218 6.19 -15.28 15.59
C ILE A 218 7.35 -15.09 16.59
N LYS A 219 8.60 -15.05 16.13
CA LYS A 219 9.77 -14.80 17.00
C LYS A 219 9.68 -13.49 17.76
N LYS A 220 9.05 -12.47 17.16
CA LYS A 220 8.82 -11.18 17.78
C LYS A 220 7.65 -11.19 18.78
N GLY A 221 6.82 -12.23 18.80
CA GLY A 221 5.71 -12.40 19.75
C GLY A 221 4.33 -12.05 19.18
N VAL A 222 4.18 -11.81 17.88
CA VAL A 222 2.85 -11.66 17.27
C VAL A 222 2.16 -13.01 17.24
N ASP A 223 0.94 -13.11 17.78
CA ASP A 223 0.10 -14.30 17.66
C ASP A 223 -0.52 -14.38 16.26
N LEU A 224 -0.12 -15.37 15.49
CA LEU A 224 -0.62 -15.59 14.12
C LEU A 224 -1.57 -16.77 14.09
N GLN A 225 -2.84 -16.54 13.78
CA GLN A 225 -3.88 -17.55 13.68
C GLN A 225 -4.39 -17.63 12.25
N PHE A 226 -3.98 -18.67 11.52
CA PHE A 226 -4.42 -18.99 10.18
C PHE A 226 -5.66 -19.91 10.20
N ASN A 227 -6.35 -20.00 9.05
CA ASN A 227 -7.61 -20.72 8.91
C ASN A 227 -8.63 -20.33 9.97
N ALA A 228 -8.67 -19.04 10.30
CA ALA A 228 -9.54 -18.47 11.34
C ALA A 228 -10.21 -17.20 10.81
N ASP A 229 -11.53 -17.12 11.00
CA ASP A 229 -12.33 -15.92 10.64
C ASP A 229 -13.35 -15.64 11.74
N ILE A 230 -13.74 -14.37 11.90
CA ILE A 230 -14.73 -13.95 12.89
C ILE A 230 -16.12 -14.01 12.26
N VAL A 231 -17.07 -14.62 12.96
CA VAL A 231 -18.48 -14.72 12.53
C VAL A 231 -19.39 -13.79 13.33
N HIS A 232 -18.98 -13.38 14.54
CA HIS A 232 -19.77 -12.52 15.42
C HIS A 232 -18.88 -11.72 16.35
N ILE A 233 -19.31 -10.48 16.69
CA ILE A 233 -18.65 -9.60 17.66
C ILE A 233 -19.68 -9.11 18.66
N ASP A 234 -19.45 -9.37 19.95
CA ASP A 234 -20.25 -8.85 21.05
C ASP A 234 -19.46 -7.79 21.82
N LYS A 235 -20.10 -6.65 22.08
CA LYS A 235 -19.56 -5.65 22.99
C LYS A 235 -19.97 -5.99 24.40
N GLN A 236 -18.98 -6.12 25.30
CA GLN A 236 -19.16 -6.46 26.67
C GLN A 236 -19.49 -5.23 27.55
N ALA A 237 -19.99 -5.45 28.76
CA ALA A 237 -20.39 -4.39 29.70
C ALA A 237 -19.23 -3.47 30.13
N ASP A 238 -18.01 -3.99 30.16
CA ASP A 238 -16.77 -3.24 30.47
C ASP A 238 -16.18 -2.50 29.24
N GLY A 239 -16.83 -2.64 28.07
CA GLY A 239 -16.41 -2.03 26.85
C GLY A 239 -15.47 -2.88 25.98
N SER A 240 -14.98 -4.03 26.49
CA SER A 240 -14.23 -5.00 25.70
C SER A 240 -15.09 -5.65 24.60
N LEU A 241 -14.45 -6.28 23.64
CA LEU A 241 -15.08 -6.96 22.51
C LEU A 241 -14.81 -8.46 22.63
N LEU A 242 -15.84 -9.28 22.45
CA LEU A 242 -15.73 -10.73 22.37
C LEU A 242 -15.98 -11.15 20.91
N ALA A 243 -14.95 -11.63 20.24
CA ALA A 243 -15.05 -12.17 18.89
C ALA A 243 -15.30 -13.68 18.94
N THR A 244 -16.34 -14.15 18.27
CA THR A 244 -16.60 -15.58 18.04
C THR A 244 -16.07 -15.99 16.69
N LEU A 245 -15.26 -17.03 16.64
CA LEU A 245 -14.67 -17.59 15.40
C LEU A 245 -15.58 -18.66 14.80
N GLU A 246 -15.34 -19.00 13.51
CA GLU A 246 -16.07 -20.04 12.79
C GLU A 246 -16.02 -21.42 13.47
N ASP A 247 -14.92 -21.73 14.17
CA ASP A 247 -14.71 -22.98 14.88
C ASP A 247 -15.33 -23.00 16.32
N GLY A 248 -16.02 -21.92 16.70
CA GLY A 248 -16.70 -21.77 17.99
C GLY A 248 -15.78 -21.25 19.12
N ARG A 249 -14.49 -21.07 18.90
CA ARG A 249 -13.62 -20.39 19.88
C ARG A 249 -14.01 -18.93 20.02
N THR A 250 -13.68 -18.34 21.15
CA THR A 250 -13.88 -16.91 21.40
C THR A 250 -12.55 -16.25 21.75
N LEU A 251 -12.38 -15.01 21.30
CA LEU A 251 -11.22 -14.17 21.59
C LEU A 251 -11.70 -12.83 22.15
N GLU A 252 -11.09 -12.40 23.24
CA GLU A 252 -11.37 -11.12 23.86
C GLU A 252 -10.37 -10.07 23.37
N ALA A 253 -10.85 -8.87 23.02
CA ALA A 253 -10.04 -7.76 22.56
C ALA A 253 -10.56 -6.41 23.04
N ASP A 254 -9.69 -5.40 23.07
CA ASP A 254 -10.08 -4.01 23.29
C ASP A 254 -10.30 -3.29 21.94
N CYS A 255 -9.77 -3.86 20.85
CA CYS A 255 -9.94 -3.36 19.50
C CYS A 255 -9.94 -4.51 18.50
N ILE A 256 -10.89 -4.50 17.55
CA ILE A 256 -10.92 -5.40 16.40
C ILE A 256 -10.73 -4.55 15.13
N PHE A 257 -9.60 -4.76 14.44
CA PHE A 257 -9.20 -4.03 13.26
C PHE A 257 -9.36 -4.86 12.01
N TYR A 258 -10.25 -4.44 11.10
CA TYR A 258 -10.48 -5.12 9.82
C TYR A 258 -9.62 -4.56 8.69
N ALA A 259 -8.86 -5.44 8.04
CA ALA A 259 -8.07 -5.17 6.84
C ALA A 259 -8.31 -6.25 5.77
N THR A 260 -9.59 -6.57 5.53
CA THR A 260 -10.03 -7.66 4.65
C THR A 260 -10.22 -7.26 3.19
N GLY A 261 -9.66 -6.11 2.80
CA GLY A 261 -9.67 -5.61 1.43
C GLY A 261 -10.27 -4.22 1.30
N ARG A 262 -10.31 -3.74 0.05
CA ARG A 262 -10.82 -2.42 -0.31
C ARG A 262 -11.81 -2.55 -1.47
N ARG A 263 -12.88 -1.77 -1.44
CA ARG A 263 -13.85 -1.61 -2.53
C ARG A 263 -13.65 -0.26 -3.24
N PRO A 264 -14.02 -0.12 -4.52
CA PRO A 264 -13.98 1.18 -5.18
C PRO A 264 -14.93 2.16 -4.50
N MET A 265 -14.53 3.44 -4.43
CA MET A 265 -15.34 4.50 -3.84
C MET A 265 -16.24 5.11 -4.91
N LEU A 266 -17.45 4.58 -5.06
CA LEU A 266 -18.40 4.92 -6.12
C LEU A 266 -19.68 5.58 -5.60
N ASP A 267 -19.83 5.71 -4.28
CA ASP A 267 -21.05 6.15 -3.64
C ASP A 267 -21.42 7.57 -4.11
N ASN A 268 -22.67 7.73 -4.58
CA ASN A 268 -23.25 9.01 -5.05
C ASN A 268 -22.51 9.70 -6.22
N LEU A 269 -21.71 8.96 -7.00
CA LEU A 269 -20.98 9.54 -8.14
C LEU A 269 -21.86 9.79 -9.39
N GLY A 270 -23.07 9.25 -9.47
CA GLY A 270 -23.93 9.42 -10.65
C GLY A 270 -23.47 8.60 -11.87
N LEU A 271 -22.79 7.47 -11.67
CA LEU A 271 -22.23 6.64 -12.76
C LEU A 271 -23.31 6.14 -13.72
N GLU A 272 -24.43 5.64 -13.19
CA GLU A 272 -25.53 5.11 -13.97
C GLU A 272 -26.16 6.19 -14.87
N GLN A 273 -26.39 7.40 -14.32
CA GLN A 273 -26.93 8.53 -15.08
C GLN A 273 -26.02 8.95 -16.23
N ALA A 274 -24.69 8.88 -16.01
CA ALA A 274 -23.72 9.21 -17.03
C ALA A 274 -23.42 8.05 -18.00
N GLY A 275 -23.96 6.85 -17.78
CA GLY A 275 -23.74 5.67 -18.62
C GLY A 275 -22.37 4.99 -18.39
N VAL A 276 -21.74 5.19 -17.26
CA VAL A 276 -20.45 4.57 -16.90
C VAL A 276 -20.66 3.15 -16.38
N ALA A 277 -20.10 2.17 -17.08
CA ALA A 277 -20.22 0.76 -16.75
C ALA A 277 -19.18 0.30 -15.69
N LEU A 278 -19.57 -0.69 -14.90
CA LEU A 278 -18.69 -1.40 -13.98
C LEU A 278 -18.30 -2.77 -14.54
N ASP A 279 -17.13 -3.28 -14.13
CA ASP A 279 -16.71 -4.65 -14.41
C ASP A 279 -17.42 -5.66 -13.47
N ALA A 280 -17.22 -6.96 -13.72
CA ALA A 280 -17.84 -8.03 -12.91
C ALA A 280 -17.40 -8.02 -11.43
N ARG A 281 -16.34 -7.32 -11.07
CA ARG A 281 -15.86 -7.16 -9.70
C ARG A 281 -16.36 -5.87 -9.03
N GLY A 282 -17.15 -5.05 -9.77
CA GLY A 282 -17.74 -3.80 -9.28
C GLY A 282 -16.79 -2.58 -9.37
N PHE A 283 -15.70 -2.66 -10.12
CA PHE A 283 -14.82 -1.52 -10.42
C PHE A 283 -15.24 -0.82 -11.71
N ILE A 284 -14.85 0.44 -11.90
CA ILE A 284 -15.11 1.13 -13.16
C ILE A 284 -14.35 0.42 -14.29
N ALA A 285 -15.09 -0.05 -15.30
CA ALA A 285 -14.52 -0.68 -16.48
C ALA A 285 -13.83 0.36 -17.36
N VAL A 286 -12.57 0.13 -17.68
CA VAL A 286 -11.77 1.02 -18.56
C VAL A 286 -10.98 0.23 -19.59
N ASP A 287 -10.77 0.87 -20.75
CA ASP A 287 -9.86 0.37 -21.78
C ASP A 287 -8.37 0.57 -21.39
N ASP A 288 -7.47 0.20 -22.29
CA ASP A 288 -6.02 0.36 -22.10
C ASP A 288 -5.57 1.82 -22.01
N GLU A 289 -6.43 2.75 -22.37
CA GLU A 289 -6.20 4.18 -22.37
C GLU A 289 -6.98 4.91 -21.27
N TYR A 290 -7.51 4.15 -20.30
CA TYR A 290 -8.28 4.64 -19.13
C TYR A 290 -9.64 5.25 -19.48
N ARG A 291 -10.16 5.08 -20.71
CA ARG A 291 -11.52 5.49 -21.07
C ARG A 291 -12.53 4.51 -20.49
N THR A 292 -13.60 5.04 -19.95
CA THR A 292 -14.77 4.24 -19.54
C THR A 292 -15.64 3.86 -20.75
N SER A 293 -16.80 3.30 -20.52
CA SER A 293 -17.85 3.11 -21.56
C SER A 293 -18.31 4.43 -22.20
N VAL A 294 -18.00 5.57 -21.59
CA VAL A 294 -18.28 6.92 -22.09
C VAL A 294 -16.96 7.59 -22.46
N SER A 295 -16.73 7.89 -23.73
CA SER A 295 -15.42 8.29 -24.27
C SER A 295 -14.84 9.56 -23.67
N SER A 296 -15.67 10.49 -23.17
CA SER A 296 -15.26 11.71 -22.48
C SER A 296 -14.94 11.50 -21.00
N ILE A 297 -15.31 10.34 -20.42
CA ILE A 297 -15.09 10.02 -19.01
C ILE A 297 -13.98 8.97 -18.89
N LEU A 298 -12.94 9.32 -18.14
CA LEU A 298 -11.81 8.45 -17.82
C LEU A 298 -11.82 8.07 -16.33
N ALA A 299 -11.14 6.99 -15.98
CA ALA A 299 -10.95 6.62 -14.57
C ALA A 299 -9.56 6.03 -14.32
N ILE A 300 -8.96 6.32 -13.15
CA ILE A 300 -7.63 5.85 -12.74
C ILE A 300 -7.54 5.52 -11.25
N GLY A 301 -6.50 4.80 -10.88
CA GLY A 301 -6.18 4.45 -9.49
C GLY A 301 -7.05 3.32 -8.96
N ASP A 302 -7.25 3.28 -7.62
CA ASP A 302 -7.93 2.16 -6.97
C ASP A 302 -9.34 1.90 -7.52
N VAL A 303 -10.00 2.92 -8.05
CA VAL A 303 -11.38 2.85 -8.55
C VAL A 303 -11.54 1.97 -9.79
N ILE A 304 -10.46 1.68 -10.52
CA ILE A 304 -10.44 0.77 -11.69
C ILE A 304 -9.98 -0.65 -11.35
N GLY A 305 -9.56 -0.92 -10.10
CA GLY A 305 -9.26 -2.25 -9.60
C GLY A 305 -8.09 -2.98 -10.29
N ARG A 306 -7.15 -2.25 -10.89
CA ARG A 306 -5.89 -2.81 -11.41
C ARG A 306 -4.92 -3.02 -10.22
N ILE A 307 -3.83 -2.31 -10.13
CA ILE A 307 -2.87 -2.41 -9.02
C ILE A 307 -3.05 -1.20 -8.10
N GLN A 308 -3.52 -1.44 -6.87
CA GLN A 308 -3.89 -0.39 -5.90
C GLN A 308 -2.65 0.12 -5.14
N LEU A 309 -1.75 0.80 -5.85
CA LEU A 309 -0.54 1.41 -5.31
C LEU A 309 -0.44 2.87 -5.71
N THR A 310 0.03 3.72 -4.78
CA THR A 310 0.25 5.14 -5.03
C THR A 310 1.11 5.41 -6.27
N PRO A 311 2.28 4.76 -6.48
CA PRO A 311 3.09 4.99 -7.68
C PRO A 311 2.37 4.64 -8.98
N VAL A 312 1.51 3.63 -8.95
CA VAL A 312 0.70 3.23 -10.12
C VAL A 312 -0.32 4.31 -10.45
N ALA A 313 -1.09 4.78 -9.47
CA ALA A 313 -2.05 5.87 -9.67
C ALA A 313 -1.35 7.17 -10.18
N LEU A 314 -0.14 7.46 -9.70
CA LEU A 314 0.67 8.58 -10.19
C LEU A 314 1.07 8.39 -11.67
N ALA A 315 1.49 7.17 -12.06
CA ALA A 315 1.86 6.86 -13.44
C ALA A 315 0.64 6.93 -14.37
N GLU A 316 -0.51 6.41 -13.95
CA GLU A 316 -1.78 6.47 -14.67
C GLU A 316 -2.24 7.93 -14.85
N GLY A 317 -2.20 8.75 -13.77
CA GLY A 317 -2.53 10.17 -13.83
C GLY A 317 -1.64 10.94 -14.81
N MET A 318 -0.34 10.64 -14.83
CA MET A 318 0.60 11.21 -15.80
C MET A 318 0.30 10.75 -17.23
N ALA A 319 -0.03 9.48 -17.43
CA ALA A 319 -0.37 8.93 -18.74
C ALA A 319 -1.62 9.62 -19.31
N VAL A 320 -2.67 9.78 -18.50
CA VAL A 320 -3.89 10.50 -18.89
C VAL A 320 -3.59 11.96 -19.24
N ALA A 321 -2.89 12.70 -18.38
CA ALA A 321 -2.56 14.10 -18.62
C ALA A 321 -1.76 14.29 -19.92
N ARG A 322 -0.74 13.45 -20.16
CA ARG A 322 0.06 13.48 -21.39
C ARG A 322 -0.77 13.13 -22.61
N ARG A 323 -1.57 12.09 -22.52
CA ARG A 323 -2.37 11.65 -23.66
C ARG A 323 -3.34 12.72 -24.13
N LEU A 324 -4.00 13.42 -23.21
CA LEU A 324 -4.99 14.44 -23.54
C LEU A 324 -4.35 15.77 -23.99
N PHE A 325 -3.25 16.19 -23.36
CA PHE A 325 -2.73 17.55 -23.51
C PHE A 325 -1.28 17.64 -23.98
N LYS A 326 -0.57 16.49 -24.10
CA LYS A 326 0.83 16.42 -24.55
C LYS A 326 1.13 15.07 -25.23
N PRO A 327 0.37 14.68 -26.28
CA PRO A 327 0.37 13.31 -26.82
C PRO A 327 1.74 12.84 -27.31
N GLU A 328 2.61 13.74 -27.76
CA GLU A 328 3.98 13.42 -28.19
C GLU A 328 4.86 12.88 -27.02
N HIS A 329 4.49 13.15 -25.78
CA HIS A 329 5.14 12.62 -24.57
C HIS A 329 4.40 11.47 -23.92
N TYR A 330 3.30 10.99 -24.52
CA TYR A 330 2.55 9.86 -23.98
C TYR A 330 3.42 8.59 -23.93
N ARG A 331 3.32 7.88 -22.84
CA ARG A 331 3.91 6.54 -22.66
C ARG A 331 2.89 5.68 -21.93
N LYS A 332 2.63 4.48 -22.46
CA LYS A 332 1.78 3.48 -21.80
C LYS A 332 2.41 3.08 -20.46
N VAL A 333 1.60 2.91 -19.43
CA VAL A 333 2.07 2.45 -18.12
C VAL A 333 2.49 0.99 -18.23
N ASP A 334 3.68 0.69 -17.74
CA ASP A 334 4.19 -0.68 -17.63
C ASP A 334 3.82 -1.24 -16.25
N TYR A 335 2.99 -2.26 -16.25
CA TYR A 335 2.55 -2.96 -15.04
C TYR A 335 3.36 -4.23 -14.74
N ALA A 336 4.34 -4.59 -15.56
CA ALA A 336 5.04 -5.87 -15.45
C ALA A 336 6.11 -5.89 -14.33
N THR A 337 6.71 -4.73 -14.05
CA THR A 337 7.84 -4.60 -13.12
C THR A 337 7.58 -3.51 -12.09
N ILE A 338 6.62 -3.74 -11.20
CA ILE A 338 6.29 -2.79 -10.14
C ILE A 338 6.92 -3.25 -8.83
N PRO A 339 7.90 -2.51 -8.27
CA PRO A 339 8.43 -2.83 -6.96
C PRO A 339 7.36 -2.55 -5.90
N THR A 340 7.27 -3.47 -4.94
CA THR A 340 6.29 -3.40 -3.85
C THR A 340 6.97 -3.70 -2.53
N ALA A 341 6.62 -2.94 -1.48
CA ALA A 341 7.09 -3.17 -0.12
C ALA A 341 5.91 -3.34 0.84
N VAL A 342 6.09 -4.23 1.81
CA VAL A 342 5.26 -4.37 3.01
C VAL A 342 6.11 -3.92 4.18
N PHE A 343 5.65 -2.86 4.85
CA PHE A 343 6.38 -2.27 5.97
C PHE A 343 6.02 -2.96 7.30
N SER A 344 6.18 -4.28 7.29
CA SER A 344 6.14 -5.14 8.47
C SER A 344 7.43 -5.03 9.30
N LEU A 345 7.50 -5.75 10.40
CA LEU A 345 8.68 -5.93 11.25
C LEU A 345 9.07 -7.42 11.30
N PRO A 346 10.11 -7.84 10.48
CA PRO A 346 10.95 -7.07 9.55
C PRO A 346 10.22 -6.62 8.28
N ASN A 347 10.78 -5.63 7.57
CA ASN A 347 10.24 -5.17 6.29
C ASN A 347 10.37 -6.26 5.22
N MET A 348 9.44 -6.27 4.27
CA MET A 348 9.50 -7.15 3.11
C MET A 348 9.33 -6.34 1.82
N ALA A 349 10.07 -6.69 0.76
CA ALA A 349 9.91 -6.05 -0.54
C ALA A 349 10.20 -7.02 -1.68
N THR A 350 9.62 -6.74 -2.84
CA THR A 350 9.69 -7.58 -4.03
C THR A 350 9.64 -6.74 -5.31
N VAL A 351 10.26 -7.24 -6.36
CA VAL A 351 10.08 -6.75 -7.74
C VAL A 351 10.22 -7.91 -8.72
N GLY A 352 9.40 -7.91 -9.76
CA GLY A 352 9.37 -8.95 -10.79
C GLY A 352 8.53 -10.17 -10.38
N LEU A 353 8.81 -11.33 -10.99
CA LEU A 353 8.05 -12.55 -10.80
C LEU A 353 8.47 -13.29 -9.53
N THR A 354 7.51 -13.85 -8.82
CA THR A 354 7.77 -14.86 -7.80
C THR A 354 8.24 -16.15 -8.47
N GLU A 355 8.80 -17.08 -7.69
CA GLU A 355 9.18 -18.38 -8.20
C GLU A 355 7.97 -19.12 -8.79
N GLU A 356 6.85 -19.10 -8.09
CA GLU A 356 5.59 -19.73 -8.50
C GLU A 356 5.10 -19.16 -9.83
N GLU A 357 5.01 -17.83 -9.93
CA GLU A 357 4.59 -17.14 -11.17
C GLU A 357 5.52 -17.41 -12.35
N ALA A 358 6.83 -17.48 -12.10
CA ALA A 358 7.80 -17.78 -13.14
C ALA A 358 7.62 -19.22 -13.65
N ARG A 359 7.42 -20.19 -12.75
CA ARG A 359 7.14 -21.59 -13.11
C ARG A 359 5.79 -21.74 -13.84
N GLU A 360 4.74 -21.08 -13.37
CA GLU A 360 3.42 -21.07 -14.04
C GLU A 360 3.49 -20.50 -15.46
N LYS A 361 4.33 -19.48 -15.69
CA LYS A 361 4.60 -18.92 -17.02
C LYS A 361 5.51 -19.79 -17.89
N GLY A 362 5.95 -20.95 -17.40
CA GLY A 362 6.75 -21.92 -18.16
C GLY A 362 8.24 -21.63 -18.17
N TYR A 363 8.76 -20.74 -17.33
CA TYR A 363 10.19 -20.54 -17.19
C TYR A 363 10.84 -21.73 -16.48
N GLN A 364 12.04 -22.12 -16.95
CA GLN A 364 12.94 -22.97 -16.19
C GLN A 364 13.75 -22.07 -15.27
N VAL A 365 13.48 -22.13 -13.96
CA VAL A 365 14.09 -21.22 -13.02
C VAL A 365 15.23 -21.84 -12.25
N THR A 366 16.30 -21.07 -12.06
CA THR A 366 17.34 -21.29 -11.06
C THR A 366 17.12 -20.29 -9.92
N ILE A 367 17.08 -20.81 -8.70
CA ILE A 367 16.84 -20.00 -7.51
C ILE A 367 18.16 -19.77 -6.77
N PHE A 368 18.41 -18.54 -6.36
CA PHE A 368 19.47 -18.18 -5.44
C PHE A 368 18.83 -17.61 -4.19
N GLU A 369 19.17 -18.14 -3.04
CA GLU A 369 18.61 -17.73 -1.76
C GLU A 369 19.71 -17.66 -0.71
N SER A 370 19.67 -16.59 0.09
CA SER A 370 20.56 -16.39 1.23
C SER A 370 19.77 -16.02 2.48
N ARG A 371 20.08 -16.67 3.60
CA ARG A 371 19.50 -16.39 4.92
C ARG A 371 20.62 -16.10 5.89
N PHE A 372 20.66 -14.85 6.39
CA PHE A 372 21.74 -14.42 7.27
C PHE A 372 21.22 -13.56 8.42
N ARG A 373 22.03 -13.42 9.46
CA ARG A 373 21.77 -12.50 10.56
C ARG A 373 22.23 -11.10 10.14
N PRO A 374 21.35 -10.07 10.16
CA PRO A 374 21.77 -8.70 9.89
C PRO A 374 22.94 -8.28 10.78
N MET A 375 23.95 -7.61 10.21
CA MET A 375 25.14 -7.21 10.95
C MET A 375 24.82 -6.38 12.19
N LYS A 376 23.86 -5.45 12.10
CA LYS A 376 23.37 -4.66 13.24
C LYS A 376 22.90 -5.53 14.41
N LEU A 377 22.44 -6.74 14.16
CA LEU A 377 21.86 -7.60 15.18
C LEU A 377 22.86 -8.61 15.78
N THR A 378 24.09 -8.70 15.23
CA THR A 378 25.09 -9.70 15.69
C THR A 378 25.59 -9.46 17.13
N MET A 379 25.52 -8.20 17.60
CA MET A 379 25.91 -7.81 18.95
C MET A 379 24.73 -7.66 19.91
N THR A 380 23.55 -8.20 19.55
CA THR A 380 22.32 -8.12 20.33
C THR A 380 21.76 -9.52 20.59
N ASP A 381 20.72 -9.66 21.39
CA ASP A 381 20.04 -10.93 21.61
C ASP A 381 18.97 -11.25 20.53
N SER A 382 18.79 -10.38 19.52
CA SER A 382 17.81 -10.58 18.47
C SER A 382 18.09 -11.84 17.66
N LEU A 383 17.06 -12.64 17.45
CA LEU A 383 17.09 -13.85 16.63
C LEU A 383 16.64 -13.60 15.17
N GLU A 384 16.37 -12.34 14.82
CA GLU A 384 15.92 -11.95 13.49
C GLU A 384 16.95 -12.32 12.42
N ARG A 385 16.43 -12.82 11.29
CA ARG A 385 17.21 -13.10 10.10
C ARG A 385 16.65 -12.33 8.91
N SER A 386 17.53 -11.99 7.98
CA SER A 386 17.14 -11.54 6.64
C SER A 386 17.10 -12.71 5.69
N LEU A 387 16.22 -12.60 4.70
CA LEU A 387 16.15 -13.49 3.54
C LEU A 387 16.26 -12.64 2.28
N MET A 388 17.13 -13.06 1.35
CA MET A 388 17.23 -12.52 0.00
C MET A 388 17.14 -13.62 -1.02
N LYS A 389 16.38 -13.38 -2.10
CA LYS A 389 16.11 -14.38 -3.15
C LYS A 389 16.15 -13.75 -4.52
N LEU A 390 16.80 -14.43 -5.47
CA LEU A 390 16.75 -14.15 -6.89
C LEU A 390 16.07 -15.30 -7.62
N VAL A 391 15.15 -14.96 -8.52
CA VAL A 391 14.52 -15.87 -9.47
C VAL A 391 15.14 -15.61 -10.84
N VAL A 392 15.85 -16.60 -11.40
CA VAL A 392 16.63 -16.45 -12.63
C VAL A 392 16.11 -17.43 -13.68
N ASP A 393 15.90 -16.97 -14.91
CA ASP A 393 15.62 -17.85 -16.04
C ASP A 393 16.88 -18.64 -16.44
N ALA A 394 16.86 -19.95 -16.20
CA ALA A 394 17.98 -20.83 -16.49
C ALA A 394 18.42 -20.85 -17.96
N LYS A 395 17.53 -20.47 -18.89
CA LYS A 395 17.79 -20.46 -20.32
C LYS A 395 18.48 -19.19 -20.82
N THR A 396 18.07 -18.04 -20.28
CA THR A 396 18.54 -16.74 -20.75
C THR A 396 19.42 -16.01 -19.75
N ASP A 397 19.61 -16.58 -18.56
CA ASP A 397 20.30 -15.98 -17.42
C ASP A 397 19.64 -14.68 -16.90
N ARG A 398 18.47 -14.33 -17.40
CA ARG A 398 17.76 -13.11 -16.99
C ARG A 398 17.26 -13.22 -15.56
N VAL A 399 17.47 -12.19 -14.76
CA VAL A 399 16.84 -12.07 -13.43
C VAL A 399 15.37 -11.69 -13.64
N LEU A 400 14.47 -12.59 -13.25
CA LEU A 400 13.02 -12.45 -13.37
C LEU A 400 12.40 -11.80 -12.14
N GLY A 401 13.00 -11.99 -10.96
CA GLY A 401 12.52 -11.47 -9.70
C GLY A 401 13.60 -11.29 -8.66
N CYS A 402 13.44 -10.25 -7.82
CA CYS A 402 14.24 -10.00 -6.63
C CYS A 402 13.32 -9.83 -5.43
N HIS A 403 13.59 -10.55 -4.35
CA HIS A 403 12.76 -10.61 -3.16
C HIS A 403 13.62 -10.49 -1.91
N MET A 404 13.15 -9.72 -0.92
CA MET A 404 13.87 -9.53 0.34
C MET A 404 12.91 -9.39 1.51
N ALA A 405 13.24 -10.04 2.63
CA ALA A 405 12.71 -9.73 3.95
C ALA A 405 13.88 -9.39 4.88
N GLY A 406 13.80 -8.27 5.57
CA GLY A 406 14.84 -7.77 6.46
C GLY A 406 14.89 -6.24 6.51
N PRO A 407 15.81 -5.68 7.30
CA PRO A 407 15.98 -4.22 7.39
C PRO A 407 16.22 -3.59 6.01
N GLU A 408 15.62 -2.44 5.78
CA GLU A 408 15.75 -1.63 4.55
C GLU A 408 15.35 -2.34 3.24
N ALA A 409 14.56 -3.43 3.31
CA ALA A 409 14.17 -4.21 2.13
C ALA A 409 13.56 -3.33 1.01
N GLY A 410 12.70 -2.36 1.38
CA GLY A 410 12.06 -1.44 0.42
C GLY A 410 13.08 -0.56 -0.32
N GLU A 411 14.07 -0.04 0.38
CA GLU A 411 15.11 0.84 -0.18
C GLU A 411 16.04 0.06 -1.13
N ILE A 412 16.41 -1.17 -0.75
CA ILE A 412 17.28 -2.04 -1.55
C ILE A 412 16.56 -2.50 -2.83
N ILE A 413 15.35 -3.04 -2.70
CA ILE A 413 14.58 -3.54 -3.85
C ILE A 413 14.20 -2.42 -4.83
N GLN A 414 13.98 -1.19 -4.35
CA GLN A 414 13.77 -0.04 -5.24
C GLN A 414 14.93 0.15 -6.22
N GLY A 415 16.17 0.01 -5.76
CA GLY A 415 17.36 0.10 -6.64
C GLY A 415 17.40 -1.06 -7.65
N LEU A 416 17.12 -2.29 -7.22
CA LEU A 416 17.13 -3.49 -8.07
C LEU A 416 16.01 -3.47 -9.11
N ALA A 417 14.91 -2.77 -8.87
CA ALA A 417 13.84 -2.60 -9.87
C ALA A 417 14.34 -1.95 -11.17
N VAL A 418 15.31 -1.05 -11.09
CA VAL A 418 15.94 -0.42 -12.25
C VAL A 418 16.74 -1.46 -13.05
N ALA A 419 17.50 -2.32 -12.35
CA ALA A 419 18.28 -3.39 -12.98
C ALA A 419 17.37 -4.40 -13.70
N LEU A 420 16.29 -4.83 -13.07
CA LEU A 420 15.31 -5.74 -13.69
C LEU A 420 14.67 -5.10 -14.93
N LYS A 421 14.27 -3.83 -14.83
CA LYS A 421 13.68 -3.12 -15.97
C LYS A 421 14.66 -2.96 -17.13
N ALA A 422 15.95 -2.82 -16.86
CA ALA A 422 17.03 -2.82 -17.85
C ALA A 422 17.33 -4.22 -18.42
N GLY A 423 16.73 -5.28 -17.86
CA GLY A 423 16.91 -6.66 -18.32
C GLY A 423 18.20 -7.31 -17.85
N ALA A 424 18.70 -6.93 -16.67
CA ALA A 424 19.93 -7.47 -16.11
C ALA A 424 19.90 -9.00 -15.98
N THR A 425 21.04 -9.64 -16.28
CA THR A 425 21.26 -11.07 -16.12
C THR A 425 21.92 -11.38 -14.78
N LYS A 426 21.90 -12.64 -14.38
CA LYS A 426 22.63 -13.10 -13.19
C LYS A 426 24.13 -12.86 -13.33
N GLN A 427 24.68 -13.01 -14.55
CA GLN A 427 26.07 -12.66 -14.83
C GLN A 427 26.35 -11.19 -14.50
N VAL A 428 25.47 -10.24 -14.86
CA VAL A 428 25.63 -8.82 -14.52
C VAL A 428 25.64 -8.60 -13.01
N PHE A 429 24.77 -9.31 -12.27
CA PHE A 429 24.80 -9.27 -10.80
C PHE A 429 26.15 -9.82 -10.28
N ASP A 430 26.65 -10.92 -10.84
CA ASP A 430 27.89 -11.55 -10.42
C ASP A 430 29.15 -10.73 -10.70
N GLU A 431 29.14 -9.94 -11.77
CA GLU A 431 30.24 -9.07 -12.15
C GLU A 431 30.20 -7.70 -11.43
N THR A 432 29.06 -7.38 -10.78
CA THR A 432 28.90 -6.13 -10.04
C THR A 432 29.63 -6.20 -8.70
N MET A 433 30.50 -5.22 -8.42
CA MET A 433 31.15 -5.10 -7.11
C MET A 433 30.16 -4.65 -6.05
N GLY A 434 30.09 -5.38 -4.94
CA GLY A 434 29.28 -5.03 -3.79
C GLY A 434 29.86 -3.87 -2.99
N ILE A 435 29.00 -3.14 -2.29
CA ILE A 435 29.45 -2.16 -1.26
C ILE A 435 29.62 -2.94 0.04
N HIS A 436 30.84 -3.07 0.51
CA HIS A 436 31.17 -3.80 1.73
C HIS A 436 31.43 -2.88 2.93
N PRO A 437 30.88 -3.18 4.13
CA PRO A 437 29.91 -4.23 4.40
C PRO A 437 28.45 -3.69 4.36
N THR A 438 27.61 -4.26 3.52
CA THR A 438 26.18 -3.95 3.45
C THR A 438 25.36 -5.22 3.28
N ALA A 439 24.06 -5.19 3.66
CA ALA A 439 23.17 -6.29 3.36
C ALA A 439 22.92 -6.44 1.84
N ALA A 440 22.88 -5.32 1.11
CA ALA A 440 22.58 -5.31 -0.33
C ALA A 440 23.62 -6.06 -1.18
N GLU A 441 24.89 -6.17 -0.72
CA GLU A 441 25.93 -6.92 -1.45
C GLU A 441 25.59 -8.39 -1.62
N GLU A 442 24.74 -8.95 -0.76
CA GLU A 442 24.31 -10.35 -0.87
C GLU A 442 23.66 -10.64 -2.22
N PHE A 443 22.92 -9.71 -2.80
CA PHE A 443 22.35 -9.86 -4.14
C PHE A 443 23.39 -10.05 -5.26
N VAL A 444 24.59 -9.56 -5.06
CA VAL A 444 25.70 -9.67 -6.03
C VAL A 444 26.77 -10.70 -5.62
N THR A 445 26.59 -11.35 -4.47
CA THR A 445 27.54 -12.39 -3.96
C THR A 445 26.97 -13.79 -3.93
N MET A 446 25.66 -13.99 -4.08
CA MET A 446 25.02 -15.31 -4.19
C MET A 446 25.50 -16.03 -5.46
N ARG A 447 26.39 -17.02 -5.33
CA ARG A 447 26.97 -17.79 -6.45
C ARG A 447 26.40 -19.19 -6.58
N THR A 448 25.94 -19.78 -5.48
CA THR A 448 25.45 -21.15 -5.44
C THR A 448 23.93 -21.17 -5.52
N PRO A 449 23.33 -21.88 -6.49
CA PRO A 449 21.90 -22.09 -6.51
C PRO A 449 21.41 -22.77 -5.23
N ALA A 450 20.21 -22.41 -4.80
CA ALA A 450 19.55 -23.11 -3.69
C ALA A 450 19.32 -24.57 -4.06
N ALA A 451 19.47 -25.48 -3.09
CA ALA A 451 19.11 -26.88 -3.29
C ALA A 451 17.60 -26.99 -3.57
N ILE A 452 17.25 -27.75 -4.62
CA ILE A 452 15.85 -27.99 -5.01
C ILE A 452 15.18 -28.91 -4.01
#